data_daf42ccb55c052692fc5c21ce78c6d9b
#
_entry.id   daf42ccb55c052692fc5c21ce78c6d9b
#
_cell.length_a   1.000
_cell.length_b   1.000
_cell.length_c   1.000
_cell.angle_alpha   90.00
_cell.angle_beta   90.00
_cell.angle_gamma   90.00
#
_symmetry.space_group_name_H-M   'P 1'
#
loop_
_entity.id
_entity.type
_entity.pdbx_description
1 polymer ?
#
loop_
_entity_poly.entity_id
_entity_poly.type
_entity_poly.pdbx_seq_one_letter_code
_entity_poly.pdbx_strand_id
1 'polypeptide(L)'
;MHETGLIFTAMMPVFFIILAGFVARRVGWLNEAADRSLMNVVVNLLYPAFIFSYVLGNDALRNPIDAVLPPLVGLCSIVAGFSISMLLARKLKIGDQRECRTFAFSTGIYNYAYFPIPIVALLFDRETTGILLIYNVGVEIAMWSLGVGFILSANDPKPLWQRLLSAPVIAILISVPMNWLRVDQHLPDFAFESIDLLGKCAIPLGLIVIGATFADLATDVRLFERLQIPLSAVIIRLAAFPMSFIFFALIIPFPDELKAVMLIQAAMPCGVFPILLARQFDGSPEVALKVTLTTTIVSFATIPLWIGFGLKLLNL
;
A
#
# COMPACT_ATOMS: atom_id res chain seq x y z
N MET A 1 -1.93 21.29 -17.50
CA MET A 1 -1.23 20.34 -18.40
C MET A 1 0.24 20.13 -18.01
N HIS A 2 0.99 21.15 -17.57
CA HIS A 2 2.39 20.99 -17.15
C HIS A 2 2.55 20.08 -15.90
N GLU A 3 1.69 20.27 -14.90
CA GLU A 3 1.74 19.49 -13.63
C GLU A 3 1.38 18.02 -13.82
N THR A 4 0.37 17.71 -14.64
CA THR A 4 -0.02 16.32 -14.91
C THR A 4 1.10 15.55 -15.63
N GLY A 5 1.85 16.24 -16.50
CA GLY A 5 3.04 15.68 -17.15
C GLY A 5 4.17 15.39 -16.14
N LEU A 6 4.36 16.28 -15.16
CA LEU A 6 5.36 16.11 -14.09
C LEU A 6 5.04 14.89 -13.21
N ILE A 7 3.77 14.75 -12.81
CA ILE A 7 3.31 13.60 -12.02
C ILE A 7 3.50 12.30 -12.79
N PHE A 8 3.13 12.28 -14.07
CA PHE A 8 3.34 11.12 -14.94
C PHE A 8 4.82 10.73 -15.02
N THR A 9 5.70 11.73 -15.25
CA THR A 9 7.14 11.52 -15.30
C THR A 9 7.70 11.01 -13.97
N ALA A 10 7.21 11.52 -12.83
CA ALA A 10 7.61 11.09 -11.50
C ALA A 10 7.23 9.62 -11.22
N MET A 11 6.16 9.12 -11.81
CA MET A 11 5.71 7.74 -11.66
C MET A 11 6.42 6.75 -12.58
N MET A 12 7.02 7.21 -13.69
CA MET A 12 7.66 6.32 -14.66
C MET A 12 8.73 5.38 -14.06
N PRO A 13 9.61 5.84 -13.13
CA PRO A 13 10.57 4.94 -12.50
C PRO A 13 9.94 3.73 -11.82
N VAL A 14 8.80 3.91 -11.14
CA VAL A 14 8.07 2.81 -10.47
C VAL A 14 7.66 1.76 -11.49
N PHE A 15 7.07 2.18 -12.61
CA PHE A 15 6.61 1.27 -13.66
C PHE A 15 7.76 0.59 -14.40
N PHE A 16 8.86 1.31 -14.65
CA PHE A 16 10.06 0.70 -15.27
C PHE A 16 10.70 -0.34 -14.36
N ILE A 17 10.73 -0.13 -13.04
CA ILE A 17 11.29 -1.10 -12.09
C ILE A 17 10.37 -2.35 -12.03
N ILE A 18 9.04 -2.17 -12.02
CA ILE A 18 8.09 -3.29 -12.11
C ILE A 18 8.30 -4.05 -13.42
N LEU A 19 8.43 -3.36 -14.56
CA LEU A 19 8.70 -3.98 -15.85
C LEU A 19 10.03 -4.72 -15.85
N ALA A 20 11.08 -4.17 -15.25
CA ALA A 20 12.36 -4.84 -15.11
C ALA A 20 12.24 -6.16 -14.32
N GLY A 21 11.46 -6.17 -13.21
CA GLY A 21 11.15 -7.38 -12.46
C GLY A 21 10.36 -8.41 -13.27
N PHE A 22 9.38 -7.96 -14.05
CA PHE A 22 8.63 -8.79 -14.98
C PHE A 22 9.54 -9.47 -16.01
N VAL A 23 10.41 -8.69 -16.65
CA VAL A 23 11.38 -9.21 -17.63
C VAL A 23 12.37 -10.16 -16.97
N ALA A 24 12.91 -9.83 -15.81
CA ALA A 24 13.86 -10.67 -15.06
C ALA A 24 13.27 -12.07 -14.76
N ARG A 25 11.96 -12.14 -14.45
CA ARG A 25 11.25 -13.42 -14.31
C ARG A 25 11.14 -14.16 -15.64
N ARG A 26 10.76 -13.46 -16.70
CA ARG A 26 10.56 -14.09 -18.03
C ARG A 26 11.84 -14.63 -18.65
N VAL A 27 12.98 -13.98 -18.39
CA VAL A 27 14.30 -14.45 -18.85
C VAL A 27 14.99 -15.43 -17.88
N GLY A 28 14.32 -15.78 -16.75
CA GLY A 28 14.82 -16.77 -15.81
C GLY A 28 15.87 -16.27 -14.82
N TRP A 29 16.11 -14.96 -14.68
CA TRP A 29 17.02 -14.41 -13.67
C TRP A 29 16.45 -14.47 -12.26
N LEU A 30 15.12 -14.42 -12.14
CA LEU A 30 14.38 -14.58 -10.89
C LEU A 30 13.51 -15.82 -10.94
N ASN A 31 13.47 -16.56 -9.84
CA ASN A 31 12.60 -17.70 -9.62
C ASN A 31 11.82 -17.56 -8.29
N GLU A 32 10.84 -18.41 -8.04
CA GLU A 32 10.01 -18.33 -6.82
C GLU A 32 10.81 -18.46 -5.51
N ALA A 33 11.91 -19.20 -5.52
CA ALA A 33 12.78 -19.33 -4.34
C ALA A 33 13.52 -18.02 -4.05
N ALA A 34 14.01 -17.33 -5.11
CA ALA A 34 14.64 -16.02 -4.99
C ALA A 34 13.66 -14.96 -4.48
N ASP A 35 12.41 -14.95 -4.96
CA ASP A 35 11.38 -14.01 -4.49
C ASP A 35 11.17 -14.10 -2.98
N ARG A 36 11.06 -15.31 -2.46
CA ARG A 36 10.87 -15.52 -1.02
C ARG A 36 12.05 -14.97 -0.21
N SER A 37 13.27 -15.22 -0.67
CA SER A 37 14.48 -14.72 -0.02
C SER A 37 14.60 -13.20 -0.10
N LEU A 38 14.34 -12.62 -1.28
CA LEU A 38 14.34 -11.16 -1.48
C LEU A 38 13.26 -10.48 -0.63
N MET A 39 12.04 -11.01 -0.62
CA MET A 39 10.96 -10.46 0.21
C MET A 39 11.28 -10.53 1.70
N ASN A 40 11.91 -11.61 2.19
CA ASN A 40 12.36 -11.68 3.57
C ASN A 40 13.37 -10.58 3.91
N VAL A 41 14.34 -10.33 3.05
CA VAL A 41 15.32 -9.22 3.23
C VAL A 41 14.62 -7.88 3.16
N VAL A 42 13.76 -7.67 2.16
CA VAL A 42 13.00 -6.42 2.02
C VAL A 42 12.18 -6.13 3.27
N VAL A 43 11.37 -7.08 3.73
CA VAL A 43 10.42 -6.85 4.84
C VAL A 43 11.12 -6.79 6.20
N ASN A 44 12.16 -7.60 6.43
CA ASN A 44 12.74 -7.74 7.77
C ASN A 44 14.01 -6.90 8.00
N LEU A 45 14.63 -6.37 6.95
CA LEU A 45 15.83 -5.54 7.04
C LEU A 45 15.65 -4.16 6.38
N LEU A 46 15.29 -4.15 5.10
CA LEU A 46 15.33 -2.91 4.31
C LEU A 46 14.16 -1.97 4.65
N TYR A 47 12.95 -2.51 4.84
CA TYR A 47 11.80 -1.69 5.29
C TYR A 47 11.98 -1.12 6.69
N PRO A 48 12.42 -1.86 7.71
CA PRO A 48 12.82 -1.27 8.98
C PRO A 48 13.84 -0.14 8.84
N ALA A 49 14.91 -0.34 8.06
CA ALA A 49 15.90 0.70 7.80
C ALA A 49 15.27 1.93 7.11
N PHE A 50 14.40 1.73 6.11
CA PHE A 50 13.66 2.80 5.46
C PHE A 50 12.79 3.58 6.47
N ILE A 51 12.07 2.88 7.35
CA ILE A 51 11.25 3.51 8.39
C ILE A 51 12.11 4.37 9.31
N PHE A 52 13.22 3.83 9.81
CA PHE A 52 14.13 4.59 10.66
C PHE A 52 14.66 5.83 9.95
N SER A 53 15.05 5.75 8.67
CA SER A 53 15.59 6.89 7.93
C SER A 53 14.57 8.01 7.71
N TYR A 54 13.28 7.72 7.64
CA TYR A 54 12.21 8.71 7.43
C TYR A 54 11.51 9.18 8.71
N VAL A 55 11.55 8.39 9.79
CA VAL A 55 10.91 8.74 11.05
C VAL A 55 11.86 9.50 11.98
N LEU A 56 13.13 9.09 12.07
CA LEU A 56 14.11 9.78 12.91
C LEU A 56 14.40 11.19 12.36
N GLY A 57 14.33 12.19 13.22
CA GLY A 57 14.50 13.60 12.85
C GLY A 57 13.34 14.17 12.04
N ASN A 58 12.19 13.51 12.00
CA ASN A 58 10.97 14.02 11.36
C ASN A 58 10.21 14.95 12.29
N ASP A 59 10.15 16.24 11.94
CA ASP A 59 9.53 17.27 12.77
C ASP A 59 8.00 17.14 12.83
N ALA A 60 7.34 16.71 11.77
CA ALA A 60 5.90 16.50 11.76
C ALA A 60 5.44 15.40 12.74
N LEU A 61 6.34 14.49 13.13
CA LEU A 61 6.04 13.40 14.07
C LEU A 61 6.47 13.68 15.51
N ARG A 62 6.97 14.88 15.81
CA ARG A 62 7.39 15.27 17.18
C ARG A 62 6.23 15.50 18.13
N ASN A 63 5.08 15.91 17.62
CA ASN A 63 3.88 16.04 18.43
C ASN A 63 3.18 14.67 18.52
N PRO A 64 2.91 14.14 19.74
CA PRO A 64 2.21 12.86 19.89
C PRO A 64 0.82 12.81 19.24
N ILE A 65 0.12 13.93 19.13
CA ILE A 65 -1.20 14.01 18.49
C ILE A 65 -1.05 13.75 16.99
N ASP A 66 -0.05 14.33 16.36
CA ASP A 66 0.22 14.14 14.92
C ASP A 66 0.71 12.71 14.60
N ALA A 67 1.28 12.02 15.59
CA ALA A 67 1.68 10.63 15.46
C ALA A 67 0.50 9.63 15.64
N VAL A 68 -0.61 10.01 16.27
CA VAL A 68 -1.78 9.14 16.52
C VAL A 68 -2.85 9.30 15.43
N LEU A 69 -3.04 10.49 14.91
CA LEU A 69 -4.08 10.77 13.92
C LEU A 69 -3.90 10.01 12.60
N PRO A 70 -2.71 9.94 11.98
CA PRO A 70 -2.52 9.22 10.72
C PRO A 70 -2.89 7.73 10.79
N PRO A 71 -2.43 6.93 11.79
CA PRO A 71 -2.84 5.52 11.87
C PRO A 71 -4.33 5.34 12.13
N LEU A 72 -4.99 6.24 12.86
CA LEU A 72 -6.44 6.18 13.02
C LEU A 72 -7.15 6.41 11.70
N VAL A 73 -6.73 7.38 10.89
CA VAL A 73 -7.28 7.62 9.56
C VAL A 73 -7.01 6.43 8.65
N GLY A 74 -5.81 5.85 8.68
CA GLY A 74 -5.45 4.65 7.95
C GLY A 74 -6.33 3.45 8.30
N LEU A 75 -6.54 3.20 9.59
CA LEU A 75 -7.44 2.16 10.11
C LEU A 75 -8.87 2.39 9.61
N CYS A 76 -9.42 3.58 9.82
CA CYS A 76 -10.78 3.94 9.41
C CYS A 76 -10.98 3.79 7.89
N SER A 77 -9.97 4.14 7.09
CA SER A 77 -10.02 4.04 5.64
C SER A 77 -10.20 2.58 5.18
N ILE A 78 -9.47 1.65 5.78
CA ILE A 78 -9.56 0.22 5.45
C ILE A 78 -10.87 -0.39 5.98
N VAL A 79 -11.31 -0.01 7.19
CA VAL A 79 -12.60 -0.45 7.74
C VAL A 79 -13.75 -0.03 6.82
N ALA A 80 -13.75 1.23 6.39
CA ALA A 80 -14.72 1.74 5.42
C ALA A 80 -14.61 1.01 4.08
N GLY A 81 -13.38 0.81 3.58
CA GLY A 81 -13.08 0.08 2.36
C GLY A 81 -13.66 -1.34 2.36
N PHE A 82 -13.40 -2.10 3.40
CA PHE A 82 -13.94 -3.45 3.55
C PHE A 82 -15.46 -3.47 3.64
N SER A 83 -16.04 -2.57 4.45
CA SER A 83 -17.47 -2.50 4.67
C SER A 83 -18.23 -2.17 3.38
N ILE A 84 -17.79 -1.14 2.66
CA ILE A 84 -18.39 -0.71 1.39
C ILE A 84 -18.24 -1.82 0.34
N SER A 85 -17.02 -2.37 0.20
CA SER A 85 -16.74 -3.43 -0.78
C SER A 85 -17.56 -4.70 -0.50
N MET A 86 -17.77 -5.07 0.77
CA MET A 86 -18.62 -6.21 1.15
C MET A 86 -20.09 -5.98 0.82
N LEU A 87 -20.61 -4.80 1.12
CA LEU A 87 -21.99 -4.44 0.78
C LEU A 87 -22.22 -4.48 -0.73
N LEU A 88 -21.28 -3.93 -1.50
CA LEU A 88 -21.35 -3.90 -2.96
C LEU A 88 -21.16 -5.30 -3.57
N ALA A 89 -20.24 -6.12 -3.04
CA ALA A 89 -20.05 -7.49 -3.50
C ALA A 89 -21.35 -8.32 -3.40
N ARG A 90 -22.08 -8.18 -2.28
CA ARG A 90 -23.37 -8.86 -2.08
C ARG A 90 -24.46 -8.33 -3.00
N LYS A 91 -24.58 -6.99 -3.16
CA LYS A 91 -25.57 -6.37 -4.05
C LYS A 91 -25.34 -6.72 -5.51
N LEU A 92 -24.09 -6.74 -5.94
CA LEU A 92 -23.68 -7.07 -7.31
C LEU A 92 -23.65 -8.58 -7.59
N LYS A 93 -23.89 -9.42 -6.58
CA LYS A 93 -23.88 -10.88 -6.70
C LYS A 93 -22.62 -11.39 -7.37
N ILE A 94 -21.47 -10.96 -6.85
CA ILE A 94 -20.13 -11.25 -7.43
C ILE A 94 -19.89 -12.75 -7.57
N GLY A 95 -20.49 -13.57 -6.73
CA GLY A 95 -20.43 -15.02 -6.77
C GLY A 95 -20.89 -15.64 -5.46
N ASP A 96 -20.27 -16.73 -5.05
CA ASP A 96 -20.54 -17.37 -3.77
C ASP A 96 -20.00 -16.53 -2.59
N GLN A 97 -20.20 -17.02 -1.37
CA GLN A 97 -19.78 -16.29 -0.17
C GLN A 97 -18.25 -16.14 -0.08
N ARG A 98 -17.49 -17.12 -0.55
CA ARG A 98 -16.03 -17.13 -0.60
C ARG A 98 -15.54 -16.07 -1.58
N GLU A 99 -16.08 -16.02 -2.78
CA GLU A 99 -15.77 -15.02 -3.80
C GLU A 99 -16.14 -13.62 -3.36
N CYS A 100 -17.33 -13.42 -2.76
CA CYS A 100 -17.73 -12.13 -2.21
C CYS A 100 -16.78 -11.62 -1.12
N ARG A 101 -16.34 -12.49 -0.20
CA ARG A 101 -15.38 -12.13 0.84
C ARG A 101 -14.02 -11.75 0.25
N THR A 102 -13.53 -12.55 -0.70
CA THR A 102 -12.25 -12.28 -1.37
C THR A 102 -12.31 -10.99 -2.17
N PHE A 103 -13.40 -10.75 -2.89
CA PHE A 103 -13.62 -9.50 -3.61
C PHE A 103 -13.60 -8.30 -2.65
N ALA A 104 -14.35 -8.38 -1.55
CA ALA A 104 -14.42 -7.31 -0.56
C ALA A 104 -13.06 -7.02 0.07
N PHE A 105 -12.30 -8.07 0.41
CA PHE A 105 -10.96 -7.95 0.94
C PHE A 105 -10.01 -7.32 -0.08
N SER A 106 -9.98 -7.84 -1.32
CA SER A 106 -9.08 -7.36 -2.37
C SER A 106 -9.39 -5.94 -2.81
N THR A 107 -10.66 -5.56 -2.91
CA THR A 107 -11.07 -4.22 -3.35
C THR A 107 -10.98 -3.19 -2.22
N GLY A 108 -11.22 -3.63 -0.97
CA GLY A 108 -11.19 -2.75 0.20
C GLY A 108 -9.79 -2.35 0.64
N ILE A 109 -8.76 -3.16 0.33
CA ILE A 109 -7.37 -2.83 0.64
C ILE A 109 -6.63 -2.34 -0.61
N TYR A 110 -6.00 -1.20 -0.50
CA TYR A 110 -5.18 -0.64 -1.56
C TYR A 110 -3.71 -1.02 -1.42
N ASN A 111 -2.94 -0.79 -2.45
CA ASN A 111 -1.49 -0.92 -2.40
C ASN A 111 -0.92 0.24 -1.57
N TYR A 112 -0.86 0.05 -0.26
CA TYR A 112 -0.53 1.11 0.70
C TYR A 112 0.98 1.38 0.87
N ALA A 113 1.84 0.56 0.26
CA ALA A 113 3.29 0.67 0.45
C ALA A 113 4.06 0.83 -0.86
N TYR A 114 4.01 -0.18 -1.72
CA TYR A 114 4.92 -0.29 -2.87
C TYR A 114 4.75 0.79 -3.94
N PHE A 115 3.54 1.27 -4.17
CA PHE A 115 3.27 2.38 -5.08
C PHE A 115 3.29 3.74 -4.38
N PRO A 116 2.59 3.93 -3.23
CA PRO A 116 2.49 5.27 -2.66
C PRO A 116 3.80 5.77 -2.07
N ILE A 117 4.64 4.91 -1.46
CA ILE A 117 5.89 5.35 -0.85
C ILE A 117 6.82 6.05 -1.87
N PRO A 118 7.17 5.46 -3.03
CA PRO A 118 7.99 6.15 -4.00
C PRO A 118 7.31 7.40 -4.59
N ILE A 119 5.99 7.38 -4.76
CA ILE A 119 5.26 8.54 -5.28
C ILE A 119 5.31 9.69 -4.28
N VAL A 120 5.07 9.43 -3.00
CA VAL A 120 5.16 10.46 -1.94
C VAL A 120 6.58 10.98 -1.82
N ALA A 121 7.59 10.11 -1.83
CA ALA A 121 9.00 10.50 -1.73
C ALA A 121 9.49 11.34 -2.94
N LEU A 122 8.82 11.23 -4.10
CA LEU A 122 9.14 12.02 -5.30
C LEU A 122 8.37 13.34 -5.38
N LEU A 123 7.12 13.38 -4.89
CA LEU A 123 6.24 14.54 -5.03
C LEU A 123 6.23 15.45 -3.80
N PHE A 124 6.56 14.91 -2.64
CA PHE A 124 6.51 15.60 -1.35
C PHE A 124 7.83 15.46 -0.60
N ASP A 125 7.86 16.04 0.59
CA ASP A 125 9.01 16.04 1.46
C ASP A 125 9.16 14.75 2.29
N ARG A 126 10.22 14.71 3.09
CA ARG A 126 10.52 13.62 4.02
C ARG A 126 9.47 13.51 5.12
N GLU A 127 8.90 14.62 5.55
CA GLU A 127 7.93 14.70 6.62
C GLU A 127 6.64 14.00 6.21
N THR A 128 6.12 14.31 5.03
CA THR A 128 4.95 13.65 4.44
C THR A 128 5.19 12.14 4.26
N THR A 129 6.41 11.74 3.87
CA THR A 129 6.75 10.30 3.77
C THR A 129 6.71 9.62 5.15
N GLY A 130 7.20 10.28 6.20
CA GLY A 130 7.09 9.78 7.58
C GLY A 130 5.63 9.62 8.03
N ILE A 131 4.77 10.58 7.73
CA ILE A 131 3.32 10.51 7.99
C ILE A 131 2.69 9.32 7.25
N LEU A 132 3.05 9.08 5.99
CA LEU A 132 2.59 7.91 5.22
C LEU A 132 2.95 6.59 5.91
N LEU A 133 4.18 6.46 6.41
CA LEU A 133 4.62 5.23 7.08
C LEU A 133 3.83 4.96 8.36
N ILE A 134 3.56 5.99 9.14
CA ILE A 134 2.76 5.86 10.36
C ILE A 134 1.28 5.61 10.04
N TYR A 135 0.73 6.25 9.01
CA TYR A 135 -0.59 5.96 8.49
C TYR A 135 -0.76 4.47 8.14
N ASN A 136 0.26 3.87 7.55
CA ASN A 136 0.25 2.45 7.17
C ASN A 136 0.16 1.49 8.35
N VAL A 137 0.58 1.89 9.57
CA VAL A 137 0.35 1.07 10.78
C VAL A 137 -1.14 0.81 10.99
N GLY A 138 -1.96 1.83 10.87
CA GLY A 138 -3.41 1.68 10.98
C GLY A 138 -3.99 0.79 9.89
N VAL A 139 -3.48 0.89 8.67
CA VAL A 139 -3.84 0.01 7.56
C VAL A 139 -3.50 -1.45 7.89
N GLU A 140 -2.29 -1.73 8.39
CA GLU A 140 -1.87 -3.08 8.79
C GLU A 140 -2.73 -3.63 9.94
N ILE A 141 -2.99 -2.84 10.96
CA ILE A 141 -3.88 -3.24 12.06
C ILE A 141 -5.25 -3.65 11.52
N ALA A 142 -5.86 -2.83 10.66
CA ALA A 142 -7.16 -3.15 10.07
C ALA A 142 -7.10 -4.38 9.15
N MET A 143 -6.06 -4.51 8.35
CA MET A 143 -5.87 -5.64 7.45
C MET A 143 -5.80 -6.97 8.22
N TRP A 144 -4.94 -7.05 9.23
CA TRP A 144 -4.74 -8.29 9.97
C TRP A 144 -5.88 -8.61 10.93
N SER A 145 -6.48 -7.61 11.58
CA SER A 145 -7.59 -7.83 12.52
C SER A 145 -8.90 -8.10 11.79
N LEU A 146 -9.37 -7.14 10.99
CA LEU A 146 -10.67 -7.22 10.34
C LEU A 146 -10.59 -7.97 8.99
N GLY A 147 -9.58 -7.68 8.19
CA GLY A 147 -9.44 -8.28 6.88
C GLY A 147 -9.24 -9.78 6.94
N VAL A 148 -8.20 -10.22 7.61
CA VAL A 148 -7.89 -11.64 7.75
C VAL A 148 -8.83 -12.30 8.77
N GLY A 149 -9.04 -11.67 9.94
CA GLY A 149 -9.82 -12.25 11.03
C GLY A 149 -11.31 -12.45 10.71
N PHE A 150 -11.96 -11.47 10.06
CA PHE A 150 -13.40 -11.51 9.80
C PHE A 150 -13.78 -11.79 8.36
N ILE A 151 -13.00 -11.29 7.39
CA ILE A 151 -13.39 -11.36 5.99
C ILE A 151 -12.91 -12.66 5.35
N LEU A 152 -11.65 -13.03 5.52
CA LEU A 152 -11.10 -14.24 4.91
C LEU A 152 -11.33 -15.52 5.70
N SER A 153 -11.86 -15.44 6.92
CA SER A 153 -12.06 -16.61 7.80
C SER A 153 -10.74 -17.22 8.27
N ALA A 154 -10.24 -16.73 9.39
CA ALA A 154 -8.92 -17.08 9.86
C ALA A 154 -8.92 -18.42 10.65
N ASN A 155 -8.60 -19.49 9.96
CA ASN A 155 -8.10 -20.73 10.59
C ASN A 155 -6.60 -20.68 10.88
N ASP A 156 -5.99 -19.49 10.95
CA ASP A 156 -4.58 -19.35 11.29
C ASP A 156 -4.41 -19.58 12.80
N PRO A 157 -3.61 -20.57 13.24
CA PRO A 157 -3.39 -20.86 14.65
C PRO A 157 -2.62 -19.77 15.40
N LYS A 158 -2.01 -18.80 14.69
CA LYS A 158 -1.24 -17.73 15.34
C LYS A 158 -2.16 -16.68 15.96
N PRO A 159 -1.90 -16.26 17.21
CA PRO A 159 -2.68 -15.22 17.87
C PRO A 159 -2.53 -13.88 17.13
N LEU A 160 -3.58 -13.06 17.19
CA LEU A 160 -3.67 -11.77 16.46
C LEU A 160 -2.45 -10.87 16.70
N TRP A 161 -1.96 -10.77 17.94
CA TRP A 161 -0.82 -9.92 18.29
C TRP A 161 0.48 -10.33 17.56
N GLN A 162 0.70 -11.62 17.28
CA GLN A 162 1.87 -12.08 16.52
C GLN A 162 1.79 -11.72 15.04
N ARG A 163 0.58 -11.56 14.51
CA ARG A 163 0.36 -11.12 13.13
C ARG A 163 0.55 -9.61 12.99
N LEU A 164 0.18 -8.85 14.03
CA LEU A 164 0.34 -7.39 14.07
C LEU A 164 1.79 -6.94 14.26
N LEU A 165 2.63 -7.76 14.93
CA LEU A 165 4.04 -7.44 15.17
C LEU A 165 4.92 -7.84 13.97
N SER A 166 4.67 -7.23 12.81
CA SER A 166 5.57 -7.30 11.66
C SER A 166 6.83 -6.47 11.90
N ALA A 167 7.94 -6.78 11.19
CA ALA A 167 9.18 -6.02 11.33
C ALA A 167 9.02 -4.52 11.03
N PRO A 168 8.24 -4.10 10.02
CA PRO A 168 7.91 -2.69 9.82
C PRO A 168 7.17 -2.06 11.01
N VAL A 169 6.17 -2.74 11.57
CA VAL A 169 5.44 -2.23 12.75
C VAL A 169 6.36 -2.09 13.96
N ILE A 170 7.22 -3.07 14.23
CA ILE A 170 8.22 -2.98 15.30
C ILE A 170 9.16 -1.80 15.07
N ALA A 171 9.62 -1.59 13.84
CA ALA A 171 10.48 -0.45 13.49
C ALA A 171 9.80 0.89 13.81
N ILE A 172 8.50 1.04 13.53
CA ILE A 172 7.74 2.25 13.86
C ILE A 172 7.60 2.41 15.38
N LEU A 173 7.22 1.32 16.09
CA LEU A 173 7.08 1.34 17.55
C LEU A 173 8.38 1.73 18.27
N ILE A 174 9.52 1.51 17.66
CA ILE A 174 10.84 1.90 18.19
C ILE A 174 11.23 3.30 17.70
N SER A 175 11.11 3.59 16.40
CA SER A 175 11.60 4.84 15.81
C SER A 175 10.81 6.08 16.24
N VAL A 176 9.49 5.96 16.47
CA VAL A 176 8.66 7.09 16.94
C VAL A 176 9.07 7.58 18.32
N PRO A 177 9.18 6.73 19.37
CA PRO A 177 9.73 7.16 20.66
C PRO A 177 11.16 7.69 20.56
N MET A 178 12.02 7.08 19.72
CA MET A 178 13.39 7.60 19.51
C MET A 178 13.37 9.00 18.88
N ASN A 179 12.45 9.29 17.98
CA ASN A 179 12.27 10.62 17.40
C ASN A 179 11.83 11.65 18.46
N TRP A 180 10.92 11.28 19.35
CA TRP A 180 10.51 12.15 20.47
C TRP A 180 11.65 12.43 21.44
N LEU A 181 12.50 11.43 21.68
CA LEU A 181 13.69 11.55 22.54
C LEU A 181 14.89 12.21 21.83
N ARG A 182 14.74 12.63 20.57
CA ARG A 182 15.80 13.24 19.75
C ARG A 182 17.07 12.39 19.65
N VAL A 183 16.91 11.08 19.57
CA VAL A 183 18.03 10.14 19.45
C VAL A 183 18.81 10.35 18.14
N ASP A 184 18.14 10.85 17.10
CA ASP A 184 18.73 11.28 15.84
C ASP A 184 19.96 12.19 16.02
N GLN A 185 19.93 13.09 17.02
CA GLN A 185 21.03 14.03 17.32
C GLN A 185 22.26 13.38 17.97
N HIS A 186 22.12 12.15 18.44
CA HIS A 186 23.19 11.40 19.13
C HIS A 186 23.69 10.20 18.33
N LEU A 187 23.05 9.90 17.19
CA LEU A 187 23.51 8.83 16.30
C LEU A 187 24.77 9.27 15.56
N PRO A 188 25.81 8.43 15.52
CA PRO A 188 26.97 8.68 14.66
C PRO A 188 26.57 8.76 13.19
N ASP A 189 27.16 9.68 12.43
CA ASP A 189 26.82 9.92 11.01
C ASP A 189 26.89 8.63 10.17
N PHE A 190 27.91 7.79 10.38
CA PHE A 190 28.06 6.52 9.65
C PHE A 190 26.91 5.55 9.91
N ALA A 191 26.32 5.57 11.12
CA ALA A 191 25.21 4.68 11.46
C ALA A 191 23.92 5.14 10.74
N PHE A 192 23.64 6.46 10.78
CA PHE A 192 22.50 7.01 10.05
C PHE A 192 22.64 6.83 8.53
N GLU A 193 23.81 7.08 7.99
CA GLU A 193 24.08 6.86 6.56
C GLU A 193 23.91 5.40 6.14
N SER A 194 24.34 4.45 6.97
CA SER A 194 24.15 3.01 6.71
C SER A 194 22.66 2.63 6.71
N ILE A 195 21.89 3.16 7.65
CA ILE A 195 20.44 2.98 7.72
C ILE A 195 19.76 3.55 6.46
N ASP A 196 20.15 4.74 6.04
CA ASP A 196 19.58 5.42 4.87
C ASP A 196 19.90 4.68 3.56
N LEU A 197 21.14 4.21 3.39
CA LEU A 197 21.55 3.41 2.23
C LEU A 197 20.77 2.09 2.13
N LEU A 198 20.62 1.37 3.25
CA LEU A 198 19.81 0.16 3.31
C LEU A 198 18.33 0.48 3.00
N GLY A 199 17.80 1.54 3.58
CA GLY A 199 16.43 1.98 3.36
C GLY A 199 16.14 2.27 1.89
N LYS A 200 17.04 2.95 1.19
CA LYS A 200 16.91 3.25 -0.24
C LYS A 200 16.78 2.01 -1.14
N CYS A 201 17.28 0.86 -0.70
CA CYS A 201 17.14 -0.40 -1.43
C CYS A 201 15.74 -1.04 -1.30
N ALA A 202 14.96 -0.67 -0.26
CA ALA A 202 13.68 -1.34 0.07
C ALA A 202 12.68 -1.26 -1.09
N ILE A 203 12.46 -0.06 -1.61
CA ILE A 203 11.45 0.20 -2.64
C ILE A 203 11.83 -0.47 -3.98
N PRO A 204 13.03 -0.26 -4.55
CA PRO A 204 13.38 -0.87 -5.83
C PRO A 204 13.31 -2.40 -5.79
N LEU A 205 13.81 -3.04 -4.74
CA LEU A 205 13.76 -4.50 -4.61
C LEU A 205 12.32 -5.02 -4.46
N GLY A 206 11.49 -4.33 -3.67
CA GLY A 206 10.08 -4.67 -3.54
C GLY A 206 9.32 -4.58 -4.89
N LEU A 207 9.57 -3.52 -5.66
CA LEU A 207 8.95 -3.34 -6.99
C LEU A 207 9.41 -4.41 -8.00
N ILE A 208 10.69 -4.83 -7.95
CA ILE A 208 11.19 -5.93 -8.78
C ILE A 208 10.44 -7.23 -8.47
N VAL A 209 10.25 -7.58 -7.19
CA VAL A 209 9.51 -8.79 -6.80
C VAL A 209 8.03 -8.70 -7.20
N ILE A 210 7.41 -7.52 -7.11
CA ILE A 210 6.05 -7.30 -7.63
C ILE A 210 6.00 -7.56 -9.13
N GLY A 211 6.97 -7.03 -9.88
CA GLY A 211 7.05 -7.26 -11.32
C GLY A 211 7.21 -8.74 -11.68
N ALA A 212 8.05 -9.47 -10.94
CA ALA A 212 8.21 -10.92 -11.08
C ALA A 212 6.90 -11.66 -10.82
N THR A 213 6.18 -11.28 -9.74
CA THR A 213 4.87 -11.84 -9.40
C THR A 213 3.86 -11.60 -10.53
N PHE A 214 3.83 -10.41 -11.13
CA PHE A 214 2.95 -10.13 -12.26
C PHE A 214 3.28 -10.98 -13.49
N ALA A 215 4.56 -11.31 -13.72
CA ALA A 215 4.94 -12.20 -14.82
C ALA A 215 4.37 -13.62 -14.65
N ASP A 216 4.39 -14.17 -13.43
CA ASP A 216 3.81 -15.49 -13.14
C ASP A 216 2.29 -15.46 -13.31
N LEU A 217 1.65 -14.41 -12.80
CA LEU A 217 0.20 -14.28 -12.80
C LEU A 217 -0.39 -13.99 -14.19
N ALA A 218 0.36 -13.32 -15.06
CA ALA A 218 -0.10 -12.99 -16.42
C ALA A 218 -0.31 -14.23 -17.31
N THR A 219 0.25 -15.38 -16.94
CA THR A 219 0.07 -16.64 -17.68
C THR A 219 -1.19 -17.40 -17.33
N ASP A 220 -1.73 -17.22 -16.12
CA ASP A 220 -2.76 -18.10 -15.56
C ASP A 220 -4.18 -17.53 -15.62
N VAL A 221 -4.38 -16.27 -16.05
CA VAL A 221 -5.65 -15.57 -15.85
C VAL A 221 -6.43 -15.32 -17.12
N ARG A 222 -7.60 -15.91 -17.18
CA ARG A 222 -8.65 -15.51 -18.12
C ARG A 222 -9.31 -14.22 -17.62
N LEU A 223 -8.59 -13.09 -17.71
CA LEU A 223 -9.03 -11.76 -17.22
C LEU A 223 -10.40 -11.34 -17.74
N PHE A 224 -10.75 -11.78 -18.96
CA PHE A 224 -11.99 -11.40 -19.64
C PHE A 224 -13.19 -12.31 -19.30
N GLU A 225 -12.99 -13.39 -18.55
CA GLU A 225 -14.10 -14.18 -18.05
C GLU A 225 -14.69 -13.50 -16.80
N ARG A 226 -16.05 -13.43 -16.73
CA ARG A 226 -16.77 -12.78 -15.62
C ARG A 226 -16.36 -11.31 -15.42
N LEU A 227 -16.44 -10.53 -16.51
CA LEU A 227 -16.07 -9.08 -16.53
C LEU A 227 -16.70 -8.24 -15.41
N GLN A 228 -17.79 -8.70 -14.81
CA GLN A 228 -18.42 -8.04 -13.67
C GLN A 228 -17.45 -7.84 -12.49
N ILE A 229 -16.56 -8.82 -12.22
CA ILE A 229 -15.61 -8.77 -11.11
C ILE A 229 -14.59 -7.62 -11.32
N PRO A 230 -13.79 -7.62 -12.42
CA PRO A 230 -12.80 -6.57 -12.63
C PRO A 230 -13.42 -5.19 -12.84
N LEU A 231 -14.54 -5.07 -13.56
CA LEU A 231 -15.20 -3.78 -13.78
C LEU A 231 -15.72 -3.17 -12.48
N SER A 232 -16.35 -3.98 -11.63
CA SER A 232 -16.81 -3.52 -10.32
C SER A 232 -15.65 -3.06 -9.44
N ALA A 233 -14.54 -3.81 -9.43
CA ALA A 233 -13.36 -3.44 -8.67
C ALA A 233 -12.76 -2.10 -9.16
N VAL A 234 -12.64 -1.90 -10.47
CA VAL A 234 -12.17 -0.64 -11.06
C VAL A 234 -13.04 0.54 -10.64
N ILE A 235 -14.37 0.41 -10.77
CA ILE A 235 -15.31 1.49 -10.42
C ILE A 235 -15.23 1.80 -8.92
N ILE A 236 -15.24 0.78 -8.08
CA ILE A 236 -15.20 0.97 -6.63
C ILE A 236 -13.85 1.54 -6.20
N ARG A 237 -12.74 0.92 -6.62
CA ARG A 237 -11.40 1.27 -6.12
C ARG A 237 -10.82 2.52 -6.78
N LEU A 238 -11.00 2.68 -8.10
CA LEU A 238 -10.34 3.76 -8.85
C LEU A 238 -11.27 4.94 -9.17
N ALA A 239 -12.54 4.90 -8.75
CA ALA A 239 -13.45 6.04 -8.86
C ALA A 239 -14.12 6.37 -7.52
N ALA A 240 -14.90 5.47 -6.94
CA ALA A 240 -15.68 5.76 -5.74
C ALA A 240 -14.81 6.08 -4.51
N PHE A 241 -13.74 5.30 -4.27
CA PHE A 241 -12.85 5.55 -3.13
C PHE A 241 -12.06 6.84 -3.26
N PRO A 242 -11.39 7.17 -4.39
CA PRO A 242 -10.74 8.47 -4.54
C PRO A 242 -11.69 9.66 -4.29
N MET A 243 -12.89 9.62 -4.83
CA MET A 243 -13.88 10.66 -4.58
C MET A 243 -14.22 10.78 -3.09
N SER A 244 -14.42 9.66 -2.40
CA SER A 244 -14.74 9.64 -0.97
C SER A 244 -13.60 10.21 -0.12
N PHE A 245 -12.36 9.79 -0.38
CA PHE A 245 -11.19 10.27 0.37
C PHE A 245 -10.97 11.77 0.17
N ILE A 246 -11.04 12.26 -1.06
CA ILE A 246 -10.91 13.68 -1.37
C ILE A 246 -12.05 14.47 -0.69
N PHE A 247 -13.27 13.95 -0.71
CA PHE A 247 -14.40 14.58 -0.03
C PHE A 247 -14.14 14.72 1.48
N PHE A 248 -13.66 13.67 2.15
CA PHE A 248 -13.32 13.74 3.57
C PHE A 248 -12.14 14.68 3.85
N ALA A 249 -11.11 14.69 2.98
CA ALA A 249 -9.97 15.60 3.10
C ALA A 249 -10.35 17.09 2.93
N LEU A 250 -11.45 17.37 2.22
CA LEU A 250 -11.99 18.73 2.08
C LEU A 250 -12.78 19.20 3.30
N ILE A 251 -13.54 18.29 3.92
CA ILE A 251 -14.45 18.66 5.03
C ILE A 251 -13.73 18.66 6.37
N ILE A 252 -12.82 17.71 6.58
CA ILE A 252 -12.13 17.56 7.85
C ILE A 252 -10.82 18.39 7.80
N PRO A 253 -10.56 19.25 8.77
CA PRO A 253 -9.36 20.10 8.82
C PRO A 253 -8.12 19.29 9.24
N PHE A 254 -7.71 18.33 8.41
CA PHE A 254 -6.47 17.59 8.60
C PHE A 254 -5.25 18.44 8.27
N PRO A 255 -4.07 18.15 8.86
CA PRO A 255 -2.78 18.69 8.40
C PRO A 255 -2.56 18.39 6.92
N ASP A 256 -1.85 19.28 6.22
CA ASP A 256 -1.69 19.17 4.76
C ASP A 256 -0.89 17.93 4.35
N GLU A 257 0.09 17.51 5.17
CA GLU A 257 0.84 16.26 4.96
C GLU A 257 -0.09 15.04 5.02
N LEU A 258 -1.05 15.02 5.96
CA LEU A 258 -2.01 13.93 6.06
C LEU A 258 -3.02 13.96 4.91
N LYS A 259 -3.46 15.14 4.45
CA LYS A 259 -4.28 15.27 3.24
C LYS A 259 -3.56 14.75 2.01
N ALA A 260 -2.26 15.08 1.87
CA ALA A 260 -1.41 14.58 0.79
C ALA A 260 -1.33 13.05 0.83
N VAL A 261 -1.06 12.46 2.01
CA VAL A 261 -1.07 10.99 2.19
C VAL A 261 -2.41 10.38 1.81
N MET A 262 -3.53 10.95 2.28
CA MET A 262 -4.88 10.47 1.96
C MET A 262 -5.14 10.52 0.45
N LEU A 263 -4.76 11.60 -0.22
CA LEU A 263 -4.91 11.76 -1.67
C LEU A 263 -4.13 10.67 -2.43
N ILE A 264 -2.86 10.47 -2.07
CA ILE A 264 -2.02 9.45 -2.71
C ILE A 264 -2.60 8.05 -2.47
N GLN A 265 -2.93 7.70 -1.23
CA GLN A 265 -3.51 6.40 -0.89
C GLN A 265 -4.87 6.14 -1.59
N ALA A 266 -5.66 7.19 -1.75
CA ALA A 266 -6.92 7.14 -2.49
C ALA A 266 -6.73 6.73 -3.96
N ALA A 267 -5.72 7.28 -4.62
CA ALA A 267 -5.42 7.01 -6.02
C ALA A 267 -4.85 5.61 -6.29
N MET A 268 -4.41 4.88 -5.25
CA MET A 268 -3.74 3.59 -5.39
C MET A 268 -4.67 2.47 -5.85
N PRO A 269 -4.18 1.52 -6.69
CA PRO A 269 -4.90 0.30 -7.05
C PRO A 269 -5.03 -0.65 -5.86
N CYS A 270 -5.70 -1.76 -6.05
CA CYS A 270 -5.78 -2.83 -5.07
C CYS A 270 -4.39 -3.39 -4.74
N GLY A 271 -4.20 -3.82 -3.51
CA GLY A 271 -2.95 -4.42 -3.06
C GLY A 271 -2.67 -5.77 -3.71
N VAL A 272 -1.40 -6.18 -3.70
CA VAL A 272 -0.98 -7.52 -4.18
C VAL A 272 -1.15 -8.58 -3.10
N PHE A 273 -1.03 -8.19 -1.84
CA PHE A 273 -1.14 -9.08 -0.68
C PHE A 273 -2.41 -9.94 -0.64
N PRO A 274 -3.59 -9.45 -1.03
CA PRO A 274 -4.81 -10.24 -1.10
C PRO A 274 -4.71 -11.55 -1.88
N ILE A 275 -3.87 -11.63 -2.89
CA ILE A 275 -3.66 -12.85 -3.69
C ILE A 275 -3.04 -13.96 -2.83
N LEU A 276 -1.99 -13.60 -2.07
CA LEU A 276 -1.31 -14.52 -1.19
C LEU A 276 -2.20 -14.96 -0.02
N LEU A 277 -2.91 -14.00 0.58
CA LEU A 277 -3.81 -14.27 1.70
C LEU A 277 -5.04 -15.09 1.27
N ALA A 278 -5.56 -14.88 0.06
CA ALA A 278 -6.64 -15.71 -0.47
C ALA A 278 -6.21 -17.17 -0.65
N ARG A 279 -4.94 -17.43 -1.02
CA ARG A 279 -4.40 -18.80 -1.08
C ARG A 279 -4.23 -19.42 0.31
N GLN A 280 -3.81 -18.61 1.28
CA GLN A 280 -3.49 -19.09 2.63
C GLN A 280 -4.73 -19.30 3.49
N PHE A 281 -5.78 -18.50 3.33
CA PHE A 281 -6.95 -18.43 4.20
C PHE A 281 -8.26 -18.85 3.51
N ASP A 282 -8.19 -19.80 2.59
CA ASP A 282 -9.34 -20.36 1.88
C ASP A 282 -10.23 -19.33 1.16
N GLY A 283 -9.61 -18.26 0.66
CA GLY A 283 -10.23 -17.31 -0.27
C GLY A 283 -10.22 -17.82 -1.72
N SER A 284 -10.71 -17.00 -2.65
CA SER A 284 -10.63 -17.23 -4.10
C SER A 284 -9.43 -16.51 -4.70
N PRO A 285 -8.28 -17.19 -4.96
CA PRO A 285 -7.11 -16.54 -5.56
C PRO A 285 -7.40 -15.96 -6.96
N GLU A 286 -8.31 -16.58 -7.70
CA GLU A 286 -8.73 -16.11 -9.02
C GLU A 286 -9.42 -14.73 -8.93
N VAL A 287 -10.35 -14.55 -7.98
CA VAL A 287 -11.01 -13.26 -7.76
C VAL A 287 -10.01 -12.19 -7.32
N ALA A 288 -9.15 -12.52 -6.34
CA ALA A 288 -8.13 -11.60 -5.86
C ALA A 288 -7.19 -11.14 -7.00
N LEU A 289 -6.81 -12.07 -7.85
CA LEU A 289 -5.94 -11.83 -8.99
C LEU A 289 -6.60 -10.94 -10.04
N LYS A 290 -7.85 -11.24 -10.47
CA LYS A 290 -8.61 -10.41 -11.41
C LYS A 290 -8.74 -8.97 -10.91
N VAL A 291 -9.09 -8.79 -9.64
CA VAL A 291 -9.22 -7.49 -9.00
C VAL A 291 -7.89 -6.74 -9.00
N THR A 292 -6.82 -7.36 -8.53
CA THR A 292 -5.51 -6.71 -8.39
C THR A 292 -4.91 -6.35 -9.74
N LEU A 293 -4.85 -7.29 -10.69
CA LEU A 293 -4.27 -7.03 -12.01
C LEU A 293 -5.02 -5.94 -12.77
N THR A 294 -6.35 -6.04 -12.82
CA THR A 294 -7.14 -5.08 -13.59
C THR A 294 -7.05 -3.67 -13.00
N THR A 295 -7.16 -3.55 -11.68
CA THR A 295 -7.02 -2.23 -11.04
C THR A 295 -5.61 -1.67 -11.20
N THR A 296 -4.57 -2.50 -11.14
CA THR A 296 -3.19 -2.08 -11.37
C THR A 296 -2.99 -1.57 -12.81
N ILE A 297 -3.46 -2.31 -13.82
CA ILE A 297 -3.35 -1.89 -15.22
C ILE A 297 -4.07 -0.55 -15.44
N VAL A 298 -5.31 -0.41 -14.97
CA VAL A 298 -6.09 0.82 -15.14
C VAL A 298 -5.50 1.98 -14.34
N SER A 299 -4.84 1.69 -13.22
CA SER A 299 -4.23 2.71 -12.35
C SER A 299 -3.10 3.49 -13.02
N PHE A 300 -2.45 2.95 -14.05
CA PHE A 300 -1.47 3.69 -14.85
C PHE A 300 -2.03 5.01 -15.41
N ALA A 301 -3.30 5.00 -15.80
CA ALA A 301 -3.99 6.20 -16.27
C ALA A 301 -4.64 6.99 -15.13
N THR A 302 -5.21 6.30 -14.13
CA THR A 302 -6.03 6.97 -13.11
C THR A 302 -5.22 7.63 -12.00
N ILE A 303 -4.04 7.10 -11.63
CA ILE A 303 -3.19 7.69 -10.57
C ILE A 303 -2.82 9.14 -10.91
N PRO A 304 -2.21 9.46 -12.08
CA PRO A 304 -1.83 10.83 -12.38
C PRO A 304 -3.05 11.76 -12.48
N LEU A 305 -4.19 11.25 -12.93
CA LEU A 305 -5.43 12.04 -13.01
C LEU A 305 -5.95 12.40 -11.61
N TRP A 306 -6.03 11.43 -10.70
CA TRP A 306 -6.51 11.67 -9.33
C TRP A 306 -5.55 12.53 -8.52
N ILE A 307 -4.24 12.30 -8.63
CA ILE A 307 -3.25 13.14 -7.95
C ILE A 307 -3.32 14.57 -8.46
N GLY A 308 -3.27 14.77 -9.78
CA GLY A 308 -3.33 16.11 -10.36
C GLY A 308 -4.64 16.85 -10.07
N PHE A 309 -5.77 16.14 -10.03
CA PHE A 309 -7.06 16.71 -9.65
C PHE A 309 -7.09 17.06 -8.15
N GLY A 310 -6.65 16.14 -7.31
CA GLY A 310 -6.69 16.31 -5.86
C GLY A 310 -5.75 17.39 -5.33
N LEU A 311 -4.53 17.50 -5.86
CA LEU A 311 -3.59 18.57 -5.51
C LEU A 311 -4.20 19.95 -5.73
N LYS A 312 -4.87 20.16 -6.88
CA LYS A 312 -5.56 21.42 -7.18
C LYS A 312 -6.75 21.68 -6.26
N LEU A 313 -7.52 20.65 -5.96
CA LEU A 313 -8.74 20.79 -5.17
C LEU A 313 -8.45 21.01 -3.69
N LEU A 314 -7.39 20.38 -3.17
CA LEU A 314 -6.96 20.48 -1.78
C LEU A 314 -5.99 21.63 -1.51
N ASN A 315 -5.53 22.35 -2.56
CA ASN A 315 -4.51 23.41 -2.52
C ASN A 315 -3.18 22.93 -1.90
N LEU A 316 -2.71 21.74 -2.29
CA LEU A 316 -1.47 21.11 -1.85
C LEU A 316 -0.34 21.35 -2.85
#